data_9a4c86e235e31731e18fd88396952933
#
_entry.id   9a4c86e235e31731e18fd88396952933
#
_cell.length_a   1.000
_cell.length_b   1.000
_cell.length_c   1.000
_cell.angle_alpha   90.00
_cell.angle_beta   90.00
_cell.angle_gamma   90.00
#
_symmetry.space_group_name_H-M   'P 1'
#
loop_
_entity.id
_entity.type
_entity.pdbx_description
1 polymer ?
#
loop_
_entity_poly.entity_id
_entity_poly.type
_entity_poly.pdbx_seq_one_letter_code
_entity_poly.pdbx_strand_id
1 'polypeptide(L)'
;MSRDIIKLDQIDVTFHQKKRTITAVKDVTIHIQEGDIYGIVGYSGAGKSTLVRVINLLQKPSAGKITIDDDVIFDGKVTLTAEQLRRKRQDIGMLFQHFNLMSQKTAEENVAFALKHSGLSKEEKKAKVAKLLDLVGLADRAENYPSQLSGGQKQRVAIARALANDPKILISDESTSALDPKTTKQILALLQDLNQKLGLTVVLITHEMQIVKDIA
;
A
#
# COMPACT_ATOMS: atom_id res chain seq x y z
N MET A 1 -12.94 -14.44 16.86
CA MET A 1 -11.48 -14.20 16.93
C MET A 1 -11.07 -13.59 15.60
N SER A 2 -10.44 -12.44 15.61
CA SER A 2 -9.91 -11.79 14.39
C SER A 2 -8.79 -12.67 13.82
N ARG A 3 -8.74 -12.78 12.49
CA ARG A 3 -7.77 -13.57 11.75
C ARG A 3 -6.55 -12.72 11.43
N ASP A 4 -5.35 -13.26 11.59
CA ASP A 4 -4.14 -12.60 11.11
C ASP A 4 -4.09 -12.64 9.58
N ILE A 5 -4.17 -11.49 8.93
CA ILE A 5 -4.09 -11.38 7.47
C ILE A 5 -2.65 -11.29 6.97
N ILE A 6 -1.72 -10.77 7.79
CA ILE A 6 -0.28 -10.72 7.51
C ILE A 6 0.45 -11.35 8.69
N LYS A 7 1.30 -12.34 8.40
CA LYS A 7 2.24 -12.93 9.38
C LYS A 7 3.64 -12.87 8.80
N LEU A 8 4.50 -12.20 9.51
CA LEU A 8 5.95 -12.19 9.28
C LEU A 8 6.58 -12.90 10.47
N ASP A 9 7.24 -14.01 10.23
CA ASP A 9 7.86 -14.81 11.29
C ASP A 9 9.37 -14.84 11.07
N GLN A 10 10.13 -14.24 11.99
CA GLN A 10 11.59 -14.20 12.02
C GLN A 10 12.21 -13.73 10.69
N ILE A 11 11.71 -12.62 10.16
CA ILE A 11 12.15 -12.08 8.86
C ILE A 11 13.52 -11.44 8.98
N ASP A 12 14.44 -11.92 8.12
CA ASP A 12 15.72 -11.28 7.87
C ASP A 12 15.78 -10.74 6.44
N VAL A 13 16.36 -9.56 6.26
CA VAL A 13 16.72 -9.03 4.95
C VAL A 13 18.17 -8.54 4.97
N THR A 14 19.00 -9.22 4.22
CA THR A 14 20.43 -8.92 4.10
C THR A 14 20.78 -8.65 2.63
N PHE A 15 21.41 -7.51 2.39
CA PHE A 15 21.91 -7.13 1.07
C PHE A 15 23.41 -7.42 0.99
N HIS A 16 23.81 -8.18 -0.02
CA HIS A 16 25.22 -8.47 -0.32
C HIS A 16 25.70 -7.54 -1.41
N GLN A 17 26.59 -6.61 -1.07
CA GLN A 17 27.33 -5.77 -2.01
C GLN A 17 28.78 -6.26 -2.10
N LYS A 18 29.47 -5.99 -3.24
CA LYS A 18 30.84 -6.50 -3.52
C LYS A 18 31.86 -6.40 -2.37
N LYS A 19 31.68 -5.49 -1.41
CA LYS A 19 32.55 -5.26 -0.27
C LYS A 19 31.88 -5.15 1.09
N ARG A 20 30.55 -5.25 1.14
CA ARG A 20 29.79 -5.06 2.39
C ARG A 20 28.55 -5.94 2.41
N THR A 21 28.26 -6.48 3.56
CA THR A 21 26.98 -7.12 3.87
C THR A 21 26.21 -6.18 4.79
N ILE A 22 24.99 -5.80 4.39
CA ILE A 22 24.13 -4.89 5.15
C ILE A 22 22.86 -5.66 5.54
N THR A 23 22.66 -5.88 6.82
CA THR A 23 21.42 -6.44 7.36
C THR A 23 20.45 -5.28 7.60
N ALA A 24 19.46 -5.15 6.75
CA ALA A 24 18.47 -4.06 6.81
C ALA A 24 17.28 -4.40 7.72
N VAL A 25 16.95 -5.69 7.85
CA VAL A 25 15.91 -6.21 8.76
C VAL A 25 16.49 -7.46 9.41
N LYS A 26 16.33 -7.61 10.73
CA LYS A 26 16.83 -8.74 11.48
C LYS A 26 15.80 -9.24 12.49
N ASP A 27 15.47 -10.54 12.37
CA ASP A 27 14.62 -11.28 13.30
C ASP A 27 13.29 -10.56 13.63
N VAL A 28 12.61 -10.05 12.59
CA VAL A 28 11.35 -9.32 12.78
C VAL A 28 10.18 -10.27 12.71
N THR A 29 9.37 -10.28 13.78
CA THR A 29 8.11 -11.01 13.85
C THR A 29 6.97 -10.02 14.06
N ILE A 30 5.99 -10.02 13.13
CA ILE A 30 4.82 -9.13 13.15
C ILE A 30 3.61 -9.93 12.67
N HIS A 31 2.52 -9.85 13.42
CA HIS A 31 1.21 -10.35 13.03
C HIS A 31 0.21 -9.19 12.99
N ILE A 32 -0.49 -9.03 11.87
CA ILE A 32 -1.48 -7.97 11.64
C ILE A 32 -2.82 -8.62 11.40
N GLN A 33 -3.83 -8.20 12.16
CA GLN A 33 -5.18 -8.75 12.06
C GLN A 33 -5.96 -8.11 10.90
N GLU A 34 -6.88 -8.86 10.34
CA GLU A 34 -7.77 -8.37 9.28
C GLU A 34 -8.62 -7.21 9.81
N GLY A 35 -8.65 -6.11 9.05
CA GLY A 35 -9.38 -4.90 9.43
C GLY A 35 -8.63 -3.93 10.34
N ASP A 36 -7.40 -4.26 10.78
CA ASP A 36 -6.60 -3.35 11.60
C ASP A 36 -6.07 -2.15 10.79
N ILE A 37 -5.82 -1.05 11.52
CA ILE A 37 -4.89 -0.01 11.10
C ILE A 37 -3.61 -0.18 11.91
N TYR A 38 -2.56 -0.71 11.29
CA TYR A 38 -1.30 -1.06 11.94
C TYR A 38 -0.19 -0.07 11.61
N GLY A 39 0.37 0.59 12.62
CA GLY A 39 1.43 1.59 12.47
C GLY A 39 2.83 1.01 12.66
N ILE A 40 3.71 1.22 11.68
CA ILE A 40 5.15 0.93 11.78
C ILE A 40 5.90 2.26 11.91
N VAL A 41 6.49 2.48 13.08
CA VAL A 41 7.20 3.73 13.41
C VAL A 41 8.68 3.45 13.63
N GLY A 42 9.52 4.39 13.26
CA GLY A 42 10.97 4.32 13.52
C GLY A 42 11.74 5.40 12.79
N TYR A 43 12.98 5.58 13.16
CA TYR A 43 13.87 6.57 12.55
C TYR A 43 14.14 6.27 11.06
N SER A 44 14.58 7.29 10.32
CA SER A 44 15.07 7.10 8.95
C SER A 44 16.23 6.08 8.96
N GLY A 45 16.22 5.17 7.98
CA GLY A 45 17.24 4.10 7.92
C GLY A 45 16.98 2.88 8.82
N ALA A 46 15.92 2.86 9.64
CA ALA A 46 15.60 1.72 10.51
C ALA A 46 15.09 0.46 9.78
N GLY A 47 15.09 0.43 8.45
CA GLY A 47 14.65 -0.74 7.68
C GLY A 47 13.14 -0.79 7.38
N LYS A 48 12.34 0.21 7.80
CA LYS A 48 10.88 0.26 7.60
C LYS A 48 10.45 0.02 6.14
N SER A 49 11.01 0.80 5.21
CA SER A 49 10.67 0.65 3.78
C SER A 49 11.13 -0.69 3.21
N THR A 50 12.20 -1.30 3.76
CA THR A 50 12.62 -2.66 3.40
C THR A 50 11.58 -3.68 3.87
N LEU A 51 11.11 -3.56 5.11
CA LEU A 51 10.08 -4.42 5.67
C LEU A 51 8.77 -4.33 4.88
N VAL A 52 8.37 -3.11 4.51
CA VAL A 52 7.19 -2.87 3.65
C VAL A 52 7.35 -3.54 2.29
N ARG A 53 8.52 -3.43 1.68
CA ARG A 53 8.79 -4.11 0.40
C ARG A 53 8.76 -5.63 0.52
N VAL A 54 9.01 -6.17 1.70
CA VAL A 54 8.79 -7.60 2.00
C VAL A 54 7.29 -7.91 2.01
N ILE A 55 6.48 -7.11 2.69
CA ILE A 55 5.02 -7.32 2.77
C ILE A 55 4.37 -7.21 1.39
N ASN A 56 4.73 -6.21 0.59
CA ASN A 56 4.18 -6.04 -0.76
C ASN A 56 4.88 -6.89 -1.84
N LEU A 57 5.74 -7.82 -1.41
CA LEU A 57 6.43 -8.80 -2.26
C LEU A 57 7.39 -8.19 -3.30
N LEU A 58 7.84 -6.96 -3.08
CA LEU A 58 8.86 -6.31 -3.93
C LEU A 58 10.29 -6.65 -3.51
N GLN A 59 10.47 -7.09 -2.26
CA GLN A 59 11.75 -7.54 -1.71
C GLN A 59 11.59 -8.95 -1.18
N LYS A 60 12.43 -9.88 -1.68
CA LYS A 60 12.52 -11.23 -1.13
C LYS A 60 13.33 -11.19 0.17
N PRO A 61 12.85 -11.77 1.28
CA PRO A 61 13.65 -11.89 2.50
C PRO A 61 14.78 -12.89 2.35
N SER A 62 15.79 -12.79 3.19
CA SER A 62 16.92 -13.72 3.25
C SER A 62 16.60 -14.95 4.09
N ALA A 63 15.74 -14.78 5.12
CA ALA A 63 15.26 -15.85 5.98
C ALA A 63 13.89 -15.51 6.57
N GLY A 64 13.27 -16.46 7.24
CA GLY A 64 11.97 -16.33 7.88
C GLY A 64 10.82 -16.88 7.04
N LYS A 65 9.57 -16.53 7.43
CA LYS A 65 8.36 -16.97 6.75
C LYS A 65 7.40 -15.80 6.58
N ILE A 66 6.78 -15.71 5.40
CA ILE A 66 5.72 -14.74 5.08
C ILE A 66 4.45 -15.51 4.77
N THR A 67 3.37 -15.17 5.47
CA THR A 67 2.02 -15.63 5.16
C THR A 67 1.13 -14.43 4.96
N ILE A 68 0.39 -14.36 3.85
CA ILE A 68 -0.58 -13.30 3.53
C ILE A 68 -1.87 -13.96 3.12
N ASP A 69 -2.98 -13.59 3.79
CA ASP A 69 -4.32 -14.13 3.55
C ASP A 69 -4.32 -15.67 3.55
N ASP A 70 -3.71 -16.26 4.59
CA ASP A 70 -3.48 -17.70 4.83
C ASP A 70 -2.57 -18.41 3.81
N ASP A 71 -2.12 -17.75 2.76
CA ASP A 71 -1.18 -18.31 1.80
C ASP A 71 0.27 -18.09 2.23
N VAL A 72 1.06 -19.15 2.26
CA VAL A 72 2.50 -19.06 2.47
C VAL A 72 3.16 -18.51 1.21
N ILE A 73 3.69 -17.29 1.31
CA ILE A 73 4.34 -16.59 0.20
C ILE A 73 5.82 -16.90 0.14
N PHE A 74 6.43 -17.06 1.30
CA PHE A 74 7.85 -17.35 1.45
C PHE A 74 8.10 -18.14 2.74
N ASP A 75 8.91 -19.19 2.66
CA ASP A 75 9.41 -19.98 3.79
C ASP A 75 10.81 -20.57 3.52
N GLY A 76 11.51 -20.00 2.52
CA GLY A 76 12.79 -20.53 2.02
C GLY A 76 12.64 -21.64 0.97
N LYS A 77 11.49 -22.32 0.88
CA LYS A 77 11.20 -23.42 -0.05
C LYS A 77 10.18 -23.02 -1.12
N VAL A 78 9.16 -22.25 -0.74
CA VAL A 78 8.11 -21.79 -1.66
C VAL A 78 8.71 -20.90 -2.74
N THR A 79 8.40 -21.23 -4.00
CA THR A 79 8.74 -20.40 -5.16
C THR A 79 7.46 -20.10 -5.93
N LEU A 80 7.02 -18.85 -5.89
CA LEU A 80 5.88 -18.37 -6.66
C LEU A 80 6.29 -18.12 -8.10
N THR A 81 5.42 -18.51 -9.05
CA THR A 81 5.56 -18.10 -10.44
C THR A 81 5.32 -16.59 -10.57
N ALA A 82 5.81 -15.99 -11.67
CA ALA A 82 5.58 -14.57 -11.94
C ALA A 82 4.09 -14.20 -11.97
N GLU A 83 3.23 -15.11 -12.45
CA GLU A 83 1.78 -14.90 -12.49
C GLU A 83 1.17 -14.96 -11.07
N GLN A 84 1.54 -15.94 -10.27
CA GLN A 84 1.09 -16.04 -8.87
C GLN A 84 1.50 -14.80 -8.07
N LEU A 85 2.75 -14.35 -8.23
CA LEU A 85 3.26 -13.16 -7.58
C LEU A 85 2.50 -11.89 -8.03
N ARG A 86 2.16 -11.78 -9.32
CA ARG A 86 1.36 -10.67 -9.84
C ARG A 86 -0.05 -10.66 -9.23
N ARG A 87 -0.71 -11.83 -9.15
CA ARG A 87 -2.05 -11.95 -8.52
C ARG A 87 -2.00 -11.54 -7.05
N LYS A 88 -1.03 -12.05 -6.29
CA LYS A 88 -0.88 -11.67 -4.88
C LYS A 88 -0.64 -10.18 -4.66
N ARG A 89 0.11 -9.53 -5.57
CA ARG A 89 0.30 -8.07 -5.51
C ARG A 89 -0.97 -7.27 -5.84
N GLN A 90 -1.94 -7.84 -6.54
CA GLN A 90 -3.22 -7.18 -6.80
C GLN A 90 -4.07 -7.09 -5.53
N ASP A 91 -3.91 -8.04 -4.60
CA ASP A 91 -4.60 -8.05 -3.30
C ASP A 91 -3.99 -7.04 -2.30
N ILE A 92 -2.88 -6.39 -2.67
CA ILE A 92 -2.15 -5.43 -1.85
C ILE A 92 -2.06 -4.09 -2.59
N GLY A 93 -2.84 -3.11 -2.15
CA GLY A 93 -2.71 -1.72 -2.60
C GLY A 93 -1.50 -1.05 -1.99
N MET A 94 -0.83 -0.15 -2.71
CA MET A 94 0.32 0.56 -2.18
C MET A 94 0.27 2.06 -2.49
N LEU A 95 0.50 2.86 -1.46
CA LEU A 95 0.69 4.31 -1.53
C LEU A 95 2.16 4.63 -1.30
N PHE A 96 2.72 5.42 -2.18
CA PHE A 96 4.13 5.83 -2.17
C PHE A 96 4.27 7.27 -1.69
N GLN A 97 5.44 7.62 -1.17
CA GLN A 97 5.78 8.97 -0.73
C GLN A 97 5.55 10.05 -1.80
N HIS A 98 5.80 9.75 -3.06
CA HIS A 98 5.71 10.69 -4.20
C HIS A 98 4.50 10.42 -5.12
N PHE A 99 3.35 10.01 -4.59
CA PHE A 99 2.10 9.75 -5.33
C PHE A 99 2.24 8.81 -6.54
N ASN A 100 3.34 8.86 -7.26
CA ASN A 100 3.68 8.07 -8.46
C ASN A 100 2.57 8.10 -9.53
N LEU A 101 1.94 9.26 -9.72
CA LEU A 101 0.96 9.45 -10.79
C LEU A 101 1.66 9.66 -12.13
N MET A 102 1.04 9.12 -13.17
CA MET A 102 1.45 9.34 -14.54
C MET A 102 1.06 10.77 -14.95
N SER A 103 2.05 11.66 -15.15
CA SER A 103 1.84 13.09 -15.40
C SER A 103 1.06 13.40 -16.69
N GLN A 104 1.15 12.49 -17.67
CA GLN A 104 0.50 12.61 -18.99
C GLN A 104 -0.91 11.98 -19.02
N LYS A 105 -1.44 11.55 -17.87
CA LYS A 105 -2.75 10.93 -17.73
C LYS A 105 -3.61 11.72 -16.76
N THR A 106 -4.90 11.80 -17.04
CA THR A 106 -5.88 12.39 -16.14
C THR A 106 -6.03 11.58 -14.85
N ALA A 107 -6.78 12.09 -13.87
CA ALA A 107 -7.08 11.38 -12.64
C ALA A 107 -7.78 10.03 -12.92
N GLU A 108 -8.81 10.04 -13.77
CA GLU A 108 -9.53 8.81 -14.16
C GLU A 108 -8.64 7.82 -14.90
N GLU A 109 -7.78 8.27 -15.81
CA GLU A 109 -6.85 7.42 -16.54
C GLU A 109 -5.77 6.82 -15.62
N ASN A 110 -5.33 7.55 -14.59
CA ASN A 110 -4.43 7.03 -13.56
C ASN A 110 -5.07 5.89 -12.77
N VAL A 111 -6.36 6.03 -12.39
CA VAL A 111 -7.10 4.97 -11.71
C VAL A 111 -7.38 3.80 -12.67
N ALA A 112 -7.84 4.08 -13.89
CA ALA A 112 -8.13 3.07 -14.92
C ALA A 112 -6.92 2.21 -15.27
N PHE A 113 -5.71 2.76 -15.17
CA PHE A 113 -4.47 2.02 -15.46
C PHE A 113 -4.32 0.78 -14.57
N ALA A 114 -4.72 0.85 -13.30
CA ALA A 114 -4.67 -0.30 -12.40
C ALA A 114 -5.61 -1.44 -12.83
N LEU A 115 -6.68 -1.12 -13.56
CA LEU A 115 -7.66 -2.08 -14.09
C LEU A 115 -7.28 -2.67 -15.45
N LYS A 116 -6.07 -2.39 -15.97
CA LYS A 116 -5.66 -2.84 -17.31
C LYS A 116 -5.81 -4.35 -17.51
N HIS A 117 -5.53 -5.13 -16.48
CA HIS A 117 -5.55 -6.60 -16.51
C HIS A 117 -6.66 -7.21 -15.63
N SER A 118 -7.71 -6.45 -15.29
CA SER A 118 -8.80 -6.89 -14.42
C SER A 118 -9.80 -7.84 -15.10
N GLY A 119 -9.75 -7.97 -16.42
CA GLY A 119 -10.77 -8.73 -17.19
C GLY A 119 -12.10 -8.02 -17.38
N LEU A 120 -12.32 -6.85 -16.74
CA LEU A 120 -13.54 -6.06 -16.85
C LEU A 120 -13.72 -5.46 -18.26
N SER A 121 -14.95 -5.32 -18.72
CA SER A 121 -15.30 -4.58 -19.93
C SER A 121 -14.93 -3.09 -19.81
N LYS A 122 -15.00 -2.35 -20.91
CA LYS A 122 -14.70 -0.91 -20.93
C LYS A 122 -15.70 -0.13 -20.08
N GLU A 123 -16.98 -0.49 -20.16
CA GLU A 123 -18.08 0.12 -19.42
C GLU A 123 -17.94 -0.14 -17.91
N GLU A 124 -17.66 -1.38 -17.52
CA GLU A 124 -17.44 -1.74 -16.12
C GLU A 124 -16.22 -1.01 -15.52
N LYS A 125 -15.12 -0.90 -16.27
CA LYS A 125 -13.94 -0.12 -15.86
C LYS A 125 -14.30 1.34 -15.63
N LYS A 126 -15.02 1.95 -16.57
CA LYS A 126 -15.46 3.36 -16.45
C LYS A 126 -16.34 3.58 -15.22
N ALA A 127 -17.32 2.71 -15.00
CA ALA A 127 -18.20 2.77 -13.83
C ALA A 127 -17.42 2.61 -12.52
N LYS A 128 -16.47 1.66 -12.47
CA LYS A 128 -15.65 1.43 -11.29
C LYS A 128 -14.72 2.62 -11.00
N VAL A 129 -14.09 3.20 -12.00
CA VAL A 129 -13.25 4.40 -11.88
C VAL A 129 -14.05 5.58 -11.33
N ALA A 130 -15.24 5.84 -11.89
CA ALA A 130 -16.12 6.90 -11.42
C ALA A 130 -16.49 6.72 -9.94
N LYS A 131 -16.87 5.50 -9.54
CA LYS A 131 -17.17 5.15 -8.14
C LYS A 131 -15.96 5.34 -7.22
N LEU A 132 -14.77 4.99 -7.65
CA LEU A 132 -13.55 5.15 -6.84
C LEU A 132 -13.16 6.62 -6.68
N LEU A 133 -13.30 7.44 -7.73
CA LEU A 133 -13.07 8.88 -7.65
C LEU A 133 -14.10 9.57 -6.75
N ASP A 134 -15.37 9.16 -6.81
CA ASP A 134 -16.41 9.65 -5.91
C ASP A 134 -16.10 9.27 -4.44
N LEU A 135 -15.69 8.03 -4.20
CA LEU A 135 -15.31 7.52 -2.88
C LEU A 135 -14.21 8.35 -2.20
N VAL A 136 -13.26 8.88 -2.98
CA VAL A 136 -12.20 9.75 -2.47
C VAL A 136 -12.53 11.25 -2.58
N GLY A 137 -13.76 11.62 -3.00
CA GLY A 137 -14.22 12.99 -3.11
C GLY A 137 -13.60 13.78 -4.26
N LEU A 138 -13.39 13.13 -5.42
CA LEU A 138 -12.79 13.72 -6.63
C LEU A 138 -13.61 13.46 -7.90
N ALA A 139 -14.92 13.24 -7.79
CA ALA A 139 -15.78 13.00 -8.95
C ALA A 139 -15.73 14.17 -9.96
N ASP A 140 -15.65 15.42 -9.47
CA ASP A 140 -15.56 16.64 -10.27
C ASP A 140 -14.15 16.91 -10.84
N ARG A 141 -13.16 16.06 -10.54
CA ARG A 141 -11.75 16.20 -10.94
C ARG A 141 -11.26 15.06 -11.83
N ALA A 142 -12.16 14.21 -12.32
CA ALA A 142 -11.81 13.03 -13.11
C ALA A 142 -10.91 13.34 -14.32
N GLU A 143 -11.19 14.44 -15.02
CA GLU A 143 -10.48 14.86 -16.24
C GLU A 143 -9.23 15.71 -15.96
N ASN A 144 -8.94 16.06 -14.69
CA ASN A 144 -7.77 16.86 -14.35
C ASN A 144 -6.47 16.06 -14.45
N TYR A 145 -5.44 16.68 -14.98
CA TYR A 145 -4.07 16.14 -14.95
C TYR A 145 -3.41 16.37 -13.59
N PRO A 146 -2.40 15.57 -13.20
CA PRO A 146 -1.69 15.75 -11.93
C PRO A 146 -1.15 17.16 -11.70
N SER A 147 -0.74 17.87 -12.77
CA SER A 147 -0.28 19.26 -12.68
C SER A 147 -1.36 20.25 -12.24
N GLN A 148 -2.63 19.90 -12.39
CA GLN A 148 -3.80 20.70 -12.04
C GLN A 148 -4.37 20.34 -10.64
N LEU A 149 -3.76 19.39 -9.95
CA LEU A 149 -4.22 18.87 -8.66
C LEU A 149 -3.30 19.33 -7.52
N SER A 150 -3.89 19.65 -6.37
CA SER A 150 -3.14 19.87 -5.13
C SER A 150 -2.47 18.58 -4.64
N GLY A 151 -1.53 18.68 -3.69
CA GLY A 151 -0.89 17.50 -3.10
C GLY A 151 -1.89 16.52 -2.50
N GLY A 152 -2.86 17.02 -1.75
CA GLY A 152 -3.93 16.18 -1.17
C GLY A 152 -4.83 15.53 -2.23
N GLN A 153 -5.14 16.24 -3.31
CA GLN A 153 -5.91 15.68 -4.44
C GLN A 153 -5.11 14.59 -5.17
N LYS A 154 -3.81 14.81 -5.41
CA LYS A 154 -2.90 13.77 -5.96
C LYS A 154 -2.89 12.52 -5.09
N GLN A 155 -2.82 12.69 -3.77
CA GLN A 155 -2.85 11.58 -2.83
C GLN A 155 -4.18 10.82 -2.89
N ARG A 156 -5.32 11.52 -2.99
CA ARG A 156 -6.63 10.90 -3.15
C ARG A 156 -6.75 10.11 -4.47
N VAL A 157 -6.18 10.60 -5.58
CA VAL A 157 -6.09 9.84 -6.84
C VAL A 157 -5.24 8.58 -6.65
N ALA A 158 -4.10 8.69 -5.95
CA ALA A 158 -3.24 7.53 -5.64
C ALA A 158 -3.98 6.49 -4.78
N ILE A 159 -4.79 6.92 -3.80
CA ILE A 159 -5.65 6.05 -2.99
C ILE A 159 -6.69 5.35 -3.89
N ALA A 160 -7.43 6.09 -4.72
CA ALA A 160 -8.42 5.50 -5.64
C ALA A 160 -7.78 4.46 -6.57
N ARG A 161 -6.58 4.75 -7.10
CA ARG A 161 -5.82 3.81 -7.92
C ARG A 161 -5.40 2.55 -7.14
N ALA A 162 -4.96 2.70 -5.90
CA ALA A 162 -4.55 1.58 -5.06
C ALA A 162 -5.73 0.66 -4.71
N LEU A 163 -6.95 1.21 -4.62
CA LEU A 163 -8.19 0.48 -4.34
C LEU A 163 -8.80 -0.19 -5.60
N ALA A 164 -8.28 0.07 -6.79
CA ALA A 164 -8.93 -0.32 -8.04
C ALA A 164 -9.14 -1.84 -8.21
N ASN A 165 -8.29 -2.67 -7.63
CA ASN A 165 -8.41 -4.13 -7.67
C ASN A 165 -9.06 -4.72 -6.41
N ASP A 166 -9.79 -3.93 -5.63
CA ASP A 166 -10.44 -4.33 -4.37
C ASP A 166 -9.47 -5.04 -3.40
N PRO A 167 -8.32 -4.44 -3.09
CA PRO A 167 -7.32 -5.07 -2.24
C PRO A 167 -7.85 -5.26 -0.82
N LYS A 168 -7.39 -6.32 -0.14
CA LYS A 168 -7.66 -6.55 1.28
C LYS A 168 -6.71 -5.75 2.18
N ILE A 169 -5.54 -5.41 1.66
CA ILE A 169 -4.45 -4.74 2.38
C ILE A 169 -4.06 -3.48 1.63
N LEU A 170 -3.95 -2.36 2.35
CA LEU A 170 -3.40 -1.11 1.83
C LEU A 170 -2.16 -0.73 2.62
N ILE A 171 -1.02 -0.63 1.94
CA ILE A 171 0.23 -0.20 2.54
C ILE A 171 0.46 1.27 2.19
N SER A 172 0.75 2.08 3.20
CA SER A 172 1.07 3.50 3.09
C SER A 172 2.51 3.74 3.54
N ASP A 173 3.44 3.88 2.58
CA ASP A 173 4.88 4.09 2.85
C ASP A 173 5.19 5.59 2.82
N GLU A 174 5.20 6.22 4.01
CA GLU A 174 5.46 7.66 4.23
C GLU A 174 4.65 8.56 3.29
N SER A 175 3.47 8.12 2.90
CA SER A 175 2.65 8.72 1.83
C SER A 175 2.06 10.09 2.16
N THR A 176 2.17 10.53 3.42
CA THR A 176 1.73 11.85 3.88
C THR A 176 2.87 12.82 4.13
N SER A 177 4.13 12.38 4.06
CA SER A 177 5.31 13.19 4.40
C SER A 177 5.52 14.42 3.51
N ALA A 178 4.95 14.42 2.30
CA ALA A 178 5.00 15.54 1.35
C ALA A 178 3.80 16.51 1.46
N LEU A 179 2.91 16.29 2.45
CA LEU A 179 1.69 17.07 2.65
C LEU A 179 1.81 18.00 3.87
N ASP A 180 1.07 19.10 3.85
CA ASP A 180 0.92 19.96 5.02
C ASP A 180 0.11 19.25 6.12
N PRO A 181 0.24 19.67 7.40
CA PRO A 181 -0.40 18.97 8.54
C PRO A 181 -1.93 18.88 8.43
N LYS A 182 -2.60 19.90 7.87
CA LYS A 182 -4.06 19.89 7.70
C LYS A 182 -4.48 18.84 6.67
N THR A 183 -3.81 18.81 5.54
CA THR A 183 -4.03 17.84 4.46
C THR A 183 -3.71 16.43 4.94
N THR A 184 -2.61 16.24 5.70
CA THR A 184 -2.27 14.96 6.33
C THR A 184 -3.42 14.42 7.17
N LYS A 185 -4.00 15.23 8.07
CA LYS A 185 -5.15 14.82 8.88
C LYS A 185 -6.36 14.40 8.03
N GLN A 186 -6.62 15.11 6.93
CA GLN A 186 -7.71 14.76 6.02
C GLN A 186 -7.48 13.42 5.30
N ILE A 187 -6.25 13.13 4.90
CA ILE A 187 -5.89 11.84 4.28
C ILE A 187 -5.97 10.70 5.30
N LEU A 188 -5.52 10.92 6.53
CA LEU A 188 -5.64 9.91 7.59
C LEU A 188 -7.09 9.60 7.93
N ALA A 189 -7.94 10.63 8.05
CA ALA A 189 -9.38 10.46 8.26
C ALA A 189 -10.03 9.68 7.10
N LEU A 190 -9.62 9.95 5.85
CA LEU A 190 -10.07 9.17 4.69
C LEU A 190 -9.63 7.70 4.79
N LEU A 191 -8.40 7.41 5.20
CA LEU A 191 -7.93 6.03 5.37
C LEU A 191 -8.70 5.29 6.47
N GLN A 192 -9.05 5.96 7.59
CA GLN A 192 -9.90 5.40 8.64
C GLN A 192 -11.31 5.10 8.12
N ASP A 193 -11.91 6.02 7.37
CA ASP A 193 -13.24 5.84 6.76
C ASP A 193 -13.25 4.67 5.77
N LEU A 194 -12.21 4.54 4.95
CA LEU A 194 -12.04 3.42 4.02
C LEU A 194 -11.84 2.09 4.76
N ASN A 195 -11.05 2.07 5.83
CA ASN A 195 -10.87 0.90 6.67
C ASN A 195 -12.22 0.40 7.21
N GLN A 196 -13.02 1.31 7.80
CA GLN A 196 -14.32 0.97 8.38
C GLN A 196 -15.34 0.54 7.32
N LYS A 197 -15.44 1.26 6.20
CA LYS A 197 -16.45 1.00 5.15
C LYS A 197 -16.15 -0.23 4.31
N LEU A 198 -14.89 -0.51 4.05
CA LEU A 198 -14.45 -1.58 3.15
C LEU A 198 -13.89 -2.80 3.88
N GLY A 199 -13.71 -2.75 5.21
CA GLY A 199 -13.00 -3.79 5.97
C GLY A 199 -11.52 -3.90 5.58
N LEU A 200 -10.93 -2.81 5.08
CA LEU A 200 -9.58 -2.77 4.56
C LEU A 200 -8.55 -2.79 5.68
N THR A 201 -7.59 -3.69 5.64
CA THR A 201 -6.44 -3.66 6.55
C THR A 201 -5.44 -2.62 6.08
N VAL A 202 -5.05 -1.68 6.94
CA VAL A 202 -4.12 -0.59 6.58
C VAL A 202 -2.80 -0.76 7.34
N VAL A 203 -1.68 -0.79 6.61
CA VAL A 203 -0.33 -0.76 7.18
C VAL A 203 0.27 0.61 6.91
N LEU A 204 0.41 1.42 7.95
CA LEU A 204 0.91 2.78 7.85
C LEU A 204 2.36 2.87 8.33
N ILE A 205 3.23 3.35 7.45
CA ILE A 205 4.62 3.62 7.78
C ILE A 205 4.81 5.12 7.90
N THR A 206 5.35 5.55 9.02
CA THR A 206 5.65 6.96 9.27
C THR A 206 6.83 7.09 10.25
N HIS A 207 7.48 8.24 10.24
CA HIS A 207 8.41 8.62 11.29
C HIS A 207 7.74 9.48 12.38
N GLU A 208 6.46 9.84 12.21
CA GLU A 208 5.68 10.66 13.11
C GLU A 208 4.80 9.80 14.04
N MET A 209 5.24 9.63 15.29
CA MET A 209 4.55 8.82 16.31
C MET A 209 3.11 9.31 16.56
N GLN A 210 2.88 10.63 16.45
CA GLN A 210 1.57 11.22 16.70
C GLN A 210 0.53 10.75 15.68
N ILE A 211 0.92 10.61 14.42
CA ILE A 211 0.05 10.11 13.34
C ILE A 211 -0.51 8.73 13.70
N VAL A 212 0.36 7.84 14.19
CA VAL A 212 -0.08 6.48 14.54
C VAL A 212 -1.05 6.50 15.74
N LYS A 213 -0.76 7.31 16.77
CA LYS A 213 -1.65 7.44 17.94
C LYS A 213 -3.03 7.98 17.58
N ASP A 214 -3.13 8.77 16.52
CA ASP A 214 -4.39 9.41 16.11
C ASP A 214 -5.30 8.46 15.33
N ILE A 215 -4.75 7.37 14.72
CA ILE A 215 -5.53 6.51 13.81
C ILE A 215 -5.43 4.99 14.04
N ALA A 216 -4.44 4.49 14.78
CA ALA A 216 -4.22 3.05 15.03
C ALA A 216 -4.89 2.54 16.31
#